data_7a977a9a42e6ef6eeee40677d7292c06
#
_entry.id   7a977a9a42e6ef6eeee40677d7292c06
#
_cell.length_a   1.000
_cell.length_b   1.000
_cell.length_c   1.000
_cell.angle_alpha   90.00
_cell.angle_beta   90.00
_cell.angle_gamma   90.00
#
_symmetry.space_group_name_H-M   'P 1'
#
loop_
_entity.id
_entity.type
_entity.pdbx_description
1 polymer ?
#
loop_
_entity_poly.entity_id
_entity_poly.type
_entity_poly.pdbx_seq_one_letter_code
_entity_poly.pdbx_strand_id
1 'polypeptide(L)'
;MNQEQTNITTGKQIRHLRTQLGMTQEELAGELNVTRQALSNWERDVNEPDLNMLKKICFLFGVNMDDFAKEVITKMETYEKKRRNDNLISTIWQLDFFMVLVYFLALVFSLLAVL
;
A
#
# COMPACT_ATOMS: atom_id res chain seq x y z
N MET A 1 -6.50 -15.55 -2.93
CA MET A 1 -6.27 -14.28 -3.64
C MET A 1 -5.36 -13.43 -2.77
N ASN A 2 -4.10 -13.36 -3.15
CA ASN A 2 -3.14 -12.48 -2.50
C ASN A 2 -3.50 -11.04 -2.85
N GLN A 3 -4.12 -10.32 -1.92
CA GLN A 3 -4.14 -8.88 -2.00
C GLN A 3 -2.70 -8.42 -1.76
N GLU A 4 -1.96 -8.22 -2.84
CA GLU A 4 -0.74 -7.44 -2.79
C GLU A 4 -1.07 -6.13 -2.08
N GLN A 5 -0.58 -6.02 -0.87
CA GLN A 5 -0.58 -4.76 -0.13
C GLN A 5 0.31 -3.81 -0.91
N THR A 6 -0.28 -3.08 -1.82
CA THR A 6 0.43 -2.06 -2.58
C THR A 6 0.71 -0.87 -1.68
N ASN A 7 1.74 -0.99 -0.83
CA ASN A 7 2.39 0.18 -0.28
C ASN A 7 2.78 1.09 -1.45
N ILE A 8 2.16 2.26 -1.52
CA ILE A 8 2.50 3.23 -2.56
C ILE A 8 3.77 3.93 -2.12
N THR A 9 4.85 3.52 -2.74
CA THR A 9 6.18 4.07 -2.56
C THR A 9 6.46 5.16 -3.58
N THR A 10 7.53 5.90 -3.38
CA THR A 10 8.05 6.88 -4.34
C THR A 10 8.24 6.24 -5.73
N GLY A 11 8.79 5.04 -5.79
CA GLY A 11 9.01 4.32 -7.05
C GLY A 11 7.70 3.96 -7.76
N LYS A 12 6.71 3.49 -7.04
CA LYS A 12 5.38 3.19 -7.59
C LYS A 12 4.67 4.44 -8.08
N GLN A 13 4.84 5.56 -7.39
CA GLN A 13 4.28 6.84 -7.84
C GLN A 13 4.95 7.33 -9.12
N ILE A 14 6.27 7.21 -9.25
CA ILE A 14 7.00 7.51 -10.48
C ILE A 14 6.47 6.65 -11.63
N ARG A 15 6.35 5.36 -11.42
CA ARG A 15 5.79 4.44 -12.41
C ARG A 15 4.37 4.80 -12.81
N HIS A 16 3.54 5.16 -11.84
CA HIS A 16 2.17 5.56 -12.10
C HIS A 16 2.10 6.80 -12.99
N LEU A 17 2.83 7.86 -12.66
CA LEU A 17 2.89 9.09 -13.47
C LEU A 17 3.44 8.83 -14.87
N ARG A 18 4.50 8.02 -14.98
CA ARG A 18 5.06 7.63 -16.27
C ARG A 18 4.03 6.92 -17.15
N THR A 19 3.35 5.94 -16.60
CA THR A 19 2.35 5.16 -17.36
C THR A 19 1.12 5.98 -17.71
N GLN A 20 0.70 6.92 -16.89
CA GLN A 20 -0.38 7.86 -17.20
C GLN A 20 -0.06 8.73 -18.43
N LEU A 21 1.20 9.11 -18.61
CA LEU A 21 1.66 9.86 -19.78
C LEU A 21 1.98 8.95 -20.98
N GLY A 22 1.79 7.65 -20.87
CA GLY A 22 2.07 6.69 -21.94
C GLY A 22 3.56 6.52 -22.26
N MET A 23 4.45 6.93 -21.35
CA MET A 23 5.91 6.84 -21.54
C MET A 23 6.46 5.45 -21.21
N THR A 24 7.42 5.00 -22.01
CA THR A 24 8.25 3.84 -21.68
C THR A 24 9.31 4.18 -20.63
N GLN A 25 9.89 3.17 -19.99
CA GLN A 25 11.04 3.38 -19.09
C GLN A 25 12.24 4.00 -19.82
N GLU A 26 12.45 3.64 -21.07
CA GLU A 26 13.54 4.18 -21.90
C GLU A 26 13.35 5.65 -22.20
N GLU A 27 12.13 6.05 -22.54
CA GLU A 27 11.79 7.47 -22.82
C GLU A 27 11.98 8.31 -21.57
N LEU A 28 11.43 7.90 -20.43
CA LEU A 28 11.61 8.65 -19.19
C LEU A 28 13.08 8.69 -18.73
N ALA A 29 13.80 7.59 -18.82
CA ALA A 29 15.22 7.55 -18.50
C ALA A 29 16.04 8.49 -19.37
N GLY A 30 15.72 8.57 -20.67
CA GLY A 30 16.30 9.53 -21.60
C GLY A 30 16.05 10.97 -21.18
N GLU A 31 14.83 11.34 -20.86
CA GLU A 31 14.46 12.68 -20.40
C GLU A 31 15.14 13.08 -19.09
N LEU A 32 15.34 12.12 -18.21
CA LEU A 32 16.03 12.33 -16.92
C LEU A 32 17.55 12.25 -17.03
N ASN A 33 18.07 11.83 -18.18
CA ASN A 33 19.50 11.58 -18.43
C ASN A 33 20.09 10.56 -17.44
N VAL A 34 19.37 9.46 -17.25
CA VAL A 34 19.77 8.30 -16.44
C VAL A 34 19.67 7.03 -17.27
N THR A 35 20.22 5.93 -16.77
CA THR A 35 20.06 4.63 -17.42
C THR A 35 18.67 4.08 -17.18
N ARG A 36 18.14 3.31 -18.16
CA ARG A 36 16.88 2.56 -17.96
C ARG A 36 16.95 1.68 -16.72
N GLN A 37 18.11 1.08 -16.43
CA GLN A 37 18.31 0.23 -15.26
C GLN A 37 18.14 1.01 -13.94
N ALA A 38 18.66 2.24 -13.86
CA ALA A 38 18.45 3.10 -12.70
C ALA A 38 16.98 3.39 -12.47
N LEU A 39 16.24 3.79 -13.50
CA LEU A 39 14.81 4.05 -13.42
C LEU A 39 14.03 2.78 -13.02
N SER A 40 14.35 1.64 -13.64
CA SER A 40 13.74 0.36 -13.30
C SER A 40 13.95 -0.02 -11.82
N ASN A 41 15.13 0.26 -11.27
CA ASN A 41 15.42 0.02 -9.87
C ASN A 41 14.58 0.93 -8.95
N TRP A 42 14.39 2.20 -9.32
CA TRP A 42 13.51 3.10 -8.57
C TRP A 42 12.06 2.62 -8.57
N GLU A 43 11.53 2.26 -9.74
CA GLU A 43 10.15 1.79 -9.89
C GLU A 43 9.86 0.45 -9.17
N ARG A 44 10.91 -0.33 -8.90
CA ARG A 44 10.83 -1.59 -8.13
C ARG A 44 11.21 -1.45 -6.66
N ASP A 45 11.45 -0.22 -6.20
CA ASP A 45 11.86 0.06 -4.82
C ASP A 45 13.18 -0.62 -4.39
N VAL A 46 14.06 -0.90 -5.35
CA VAL A 46 15.41 -1.42 -5.06
C VAL A 46 16.28 -0.33 -4.45
N ASN A 47 16.17 0.89 -4.95
CA ASN A 47 16.74 2.10 -4.41
C ASN A 47 15.84 3.30 -4.75
N GLU A 48 16.17 4.46 -4.21
CA GLU A 48 15.41 5.69 -4.43
C GLU A 48 16.24 6.70 -5.22
N PRO A 49 15.58 7.57 -6.03
CA PRO A 49 16.25 8.72 -6.60
C PRO A 49 16.66 9.71 -5.50
N ASP A 50 17.73 10.44 -5.70
CA ASP A 50 18.10 11.54 -4.81
C ASP A 50 17.10 12.71 -4.92
N LEU A 51 17.19 13.66 -3.98
CA LEU A 51 16.25 14.78 -3.92
C LEU A 51 16.29 15.64 -5.20
N ASN A 52 17.46 15.85 -5.79
CA ASN A 52 17.59 16.65 -7.00
C ASN A 52 16.93 15.94 -8.20
N MET A 53 17.12 14.64 -8.28
CA MET A 53 16.47 13.83 -9.31
C MET A 53 14.95 13.81 -9.11
N LEU A 54 14.48 13.70 -7.87
CA LEU A 54 13.05 13.73 -7.58
C LEU A 54 12.41 15.08 -7.96
N LYS A 55 13.10 16.19 -7.71
CA LYS A 55 12.68 17.53 -8.20
C LYS A 55 12.58 17.58 -9.73
N LYS A 56 13.57 17.01 -10.42
CA LYS A 56 13.57 16.93 -11.88
C LYS A 56 12.40 16.09 -12.42
N ILE A 57 12.10 14.96 -11.77
CA ILE A 57 10.96 14.11 -12.09
C ILE A 57 9.65 14.89 -11.91
N CYS A 58 9.46 15.54 -10.77
CA CYS A 58 8.28 16.35 -10.50
C CYS A 58 8.12 17.48 -11.51
N PHE A 59 9.20 18.16 -11.87
CA PHE A 59 9.18 19.21 -12.89
C PHE A 59 8.78 18.66 -14.26
N LEU A 60 9.32 17.54 -14.66
CA LEU A 60 9.01 16.88 -15.94
C LEU A 60 7.52 16.48 -16.03
N PHE A 61 6.96 15.99 -14.95
CA PHE A 61 5.54 15.61 -14.89
C PHE A 61 4.59 16.78 -14.61
N GLY A 62 5.11 17.98 -14.36
CA GLY A 62 4.28 19.14 -14.01
C GLY A 62 3.59 18.99 -12.65
N VAL A 63 4.16 18.21 -11.75
CA VAL A 63 3.62 17.96 -10.40
C VAL A 63 4.44 18.75 -9.39
N ASN A 64 3.75 19.39 -8.43
CA ASN A 64 4.45 20.01 -7.32
C ASN A 64 5.06 18.94 -6.40
N MET A 65 6.28 19.18 -5.91
CA MET A 65 6.97 18.28 -5.00
C MET A 65 6.16 17.99 -3.72
N ASP A 66 5.49 19.01 -3.19
CA ASP A 66 4.64 18.86 -1.99
C ASP A 66 3.41 17.99 -2.28
N ASP A 67 2.80 18.15 -3.45
CA ASP A 67 1.64 17.35 -3.86
C ASP A 67 2.06 15.90 -4.13
N PHE A 68 3.20 15.70 -4.75
CA PHE A 68 3.79 14.36 -4.93
C PHE A 68 4.00 13.65 -3.58
N ALA A 69 4.62 14.35 -2.63
CA ALA A 69 4.87 13.81 -1.29
C ALA A 69 3.56 13.54 -0.52
N LYS A 70 2.60 14.46 -0.58
CA LYS A 70 1.27 14.30 0.04
C LYS A 70 0.53 13.10 -0.52
N GLU A 71 0.56 12.89 -1.83
CA GLU A 71 -0.10 11.76 -2.45
C GLU A 71 0.46 10.43 -1.96
N VAL A 72 1.79 10.31 -1.85
CA VAL A 72 2.44 9.14 -1.28
C VAL A 72 2.04 8.95 0.19
N ILE A 73 2.11 10.00 1.00
CA ILE A 73 1.75 9.95 2.43
C ILE A 73 0.28 9.62 2.62
N THR A 74 -0.62 10.29 1.92
CA THR A 74 -2.08 10.08 2.06
C THR A 74 -2.46 8.65 1.69
N LYS A 75 -1.87 8.11 0.65
CA LYS A 75 -2.11 6.71 0.28
C LYS A 75 -1.57 5.74 1.33
N MET A 76 -0.38 5.99 1.89
CA MET A 76 0.17 5.19 2.99
C MET A 76 -0.72 5.22 4.24
N GLU A 77 -1.18 6.38 4.67
CA GLU A 77 -2.09 6.54 5.82
C GLU A 77 -3.42 5.82 5.60
N THR A 78 -3.96 5.87 4.39
CA THR A 78 -5.20 5.17 4.02
C THR A 78 -5.04 3.66 4.13
N TYR A 79 -3.90 3.11 3.67
CA TYR A 79 -3.60 1.68 3.79
C TYR A 79 -3.40 1.25 5.25
N GLU A 80 -2.70 2.04 6.05
CA GLU A 80 -2.51 1.74 7.47
C GLU A 80 -3.83 1.78 8.25
N LYS A 81 -4.71 2.73 7.94
CA LYS A 81 -6.04 2.82 8.53
C LYS A 81 -6.91 1.63 8.15
N LYS A 82 -6.89 1.23 6.87
CA LYS A 82 -7.58 0.04 6.39
C LYS A 82 -7.07 -1.22 7.10
N ARG A 83 -5.74 -1.42 7.14
CA ARG A 83 -5.13 -2.57 7.82
C ARG A 83 -5.50 -2.65 9.31
N ARG A 84 -5.49 -1.51 10.03
CA ARG A 84 -5.93 -1.46 11.43
C ARG A 84 -7.39 -1.86 11.58
N ASN A 85 -8.24 -1.38 10.69
CA ASN A 85 -9.67 -1.69 10.71
C ASN A 85 -9.93 -3.17 10.43
N ASP A 86 -9.25 -3.74 9.44
CA ASP A 86 -9.36 -5.17 9.11
C ASP A 86 -8.87 -6.05 10.27
N ASN A 87 -7.80 -5.67 10.96
CA ASN A 87 -7.32 -6.37 12.16
C ASN A 87 -8.31 -6.28 13.32
N LEU A 88 -8.93 -5.12 13.55
CA LEU A 88 -9.98 -4.95 14.57
C LEU A 88 -11.20 -5.80 14.27
N ILE A 89 -11.67 -5.82 13.03
CA ILE A 89 -12.80 -6.65 12.59
C ILE A 89 -12.47 -8.14 12.79
N SER A 90 -11.29 -8.59 12.39
CA SER A 90 -10.82 -9.96 12.60
C SER A 90 -10.82 -10.35 14.10
N THR A 91 -10.36 -9.46 14.97
CA THR A 91 -10.36 -9.68 16.43
C THR A 91 -11.78 -9.75 16.99
N ILE A 92 -12.70 -8.91 16.54
CA ILE A 92 -14.11 -8.90 16.94
C ILE A 92 -14.78 -10.23 16.52
N TRP A 93 -14.56 -10.70 15.30
CA TRP A 93 -15.07 -11.98 14.82
C TRP A 93 -14.56 -13.17 15.65
N GLN A 94 -13.30 -13.16 16.06
CA GLN A 94 -12.75 -14.19 16.94
C GLN A 94 -13.39 -14.17 18.34
N LEU A 95 -13.63 -12.99 18.90
CA LEU A 95 -14.30 -12.82 20.20
C LEU A 95 -15.76 -13.29 20.14
N ASP A 96 -16.50 -12.93 19.09
CA ASP A 96 -17.87 -13.37 18.89
C ASP A 96 -17.98 -14.89 18.73
N PHE A 97 -17.08 -15.49 17.96
CA PHE A 97 -17.03 -16.94 17.82
C PHE A 97 -16.74 -17.64 19.15
N PHE A 98 -15.81 -17.13 19.93
CA PHE A 98 -15.48 -17.64 21.24
C PHE A 98 -16.65 -17.53 22.23
N MET A 99 -17.35 -16.41 22.24
CA MET A 99 -18.54 -16.18 23.05
C MET A 99 -19.68 -17.12 22.67
N VAL A 100 -19.95 -17.32 21.39
CA VAL A 100 -20.94 -18.28 20.89
C VAL A 100 -20.58 -19.72 21.31
N LEU A 101 -19.32 -20.09 21.23
CA LEU A 101 -18.84 -21.41 21.66
C LEU A 101 -19.03 -21.63 23.17
N VAL A 102 -18.67 -20.64 23.99
CA VAL A 102 -18.87 -20.69 25.45
C VAL A 102 -20.35 -20.79 25.80
N TYR A 103 -21.22 -20.03 25.13
CA TYR A 103 -22.66 -20.07 25.33
C TYR A 103 -23.24 -21.42 24.94
N PHE A 104 -22.81 -22.00 23.84
CA PHE A 104 -23.19 -23.34 23.38
C PHE A 104 -22.78 -24.43 24.36
N LEU A 105 -21.54 -24.38 24.87
CA LEU A 105 -21.05 -25.31 25.88
C LEU A 105 -21.83 -25.19 27.20
N ALA A 106 -22.20 -23.99 27.63
CA ALA A 106 -23.03 -23.75 28.80
C ALA A 106 -24.42 -24.34 28.64
N LEU A 107 -25.02 -24.23 27.47
CA LEU A 107 -26.35 -24.84 27.16
C LEU A 107 -26.26 -26.37 27.19
N VAL A 108 -25.24 -26.95 26.58
CA VAL A 108 -25.03 -28.42 26.59
C VAL A 108 -24.83 -28.92 28.02
N PHE A 109 -24.02 -28.22 28.83
CA PHE A 109 -23.81 -28.58 30.23
C PHE A 109 -25.09 -28.46 31.05
N SER A 110 -25.90 -27.44 30.84
CA SER A 110 -27.22 -27.27 31.47
C SER A 110 -28.20 -28.40 31.09
N LEU A 111 -28.18 -28.83 29.83
CA LEU A 111 -29.00 -29.92 29.35
C LEU A 111 -28.58 -31.26 29.95
N LEU A 112 -27.27 -31.51 30.09
CA LEU A 112 -26.72 -32.73 30.72
C LEU A 112 -27.03 -32.75 32.22
N ALA A 113 -27.08 -31.61 32.90
CA ALA A 113 -27.41 -31.50 34.32
C ALA A 113 -28.86 -31.80 34.64
N VAL A 114 -29.77 -31.73 33.65
CA VAL A 114 -31.22 -32.06 33.76
C VAL A 114 -31.47 -33.52 33.49
N LEU A 115 -30.58 -34.22 32.85
CA LEU A 115 -30.64 -35.66 32.60
C LEU A 115 -30.03 -36.44 33.78
#